data_783b8ad69ad994a22ca3afd575dc8d48
#
_entry.id   783b8ad69ad994a22ca3afd575dc8d48
#
_cell.length_a   1.000
_cell.length_b   1.000
_cell.length_c   1.000
_cell.angle_alpha   90.00
_cell.angle_beta   90.00
_cell.angle_gamma   90.00
#
_symmetry.space_group_name_H-M   'P 1'
#
loop_
_entity.id
_entity.type
_entity.pdbx_description
1 polymer ?
#
loop_
_entity_poly.entity_id
_entity_poly.type
_entity_poly.pdbx_seq_one_letter_code
_entity_poly.pdbx_strand_id
1 'polypeptide(L)'
;MNSDSSKTVVLGMARTPFGKLGGALAPLSATTLGAVALTAAIERSKIDPTEIEHVTFGEVLQAGVGQNPARQVLFKSGLAKTVTADTVNKVCASGLLAVVNAMRSILSLIHI
;
A
#
# COMPACT_ATOMS: atom_id res chain seq x y z
N MET A 1 5.18 -18.41 -25.77
CA MET A 1 5.09 -17.41 -24.71
C MET A 1 4.25 -17.95 -23.55
N ASN A 2 4.72 -17.82 -22.36
CA ASN A 2 3.97 -18.23 -21.19
C ASN A 2 2.84 -17.24 -20.95
N SER A 3 1.57 -17.71 -20.95
CA SER A 3 0.40 -16.86 -20.65
C SER A 3 0.43 -16.26 -19.24
N ASP A 4 1.20 -16.85 -18.32
CA ASP A 4 1.30 -16.37 -16.95
C ASP A 4 2.03 -15.02 -16.82
N SER A 5 2.88 -14.67 -17.79
CA SER A 5 3.57 -13.37 -17.82
C SER A 5 2.63 -12.18 -17.94
N SER A 6 1.38 -12.39 -18.38
CA SER A 6 0.36 -11.34 -18.48
C SER A 6 -0.53 -11.24 -17.25
N LYS A 7 -0.32 -12.06 -16.23
CA LYS A 7 -1.18 -12.11 -15.04
C LYS A 7 -0.54 -11.35 -13.88
N THR A 8 -1.38 -10.61 -13.18
CA THR A 8 -1.03 -10.02 -11.90
C THR A 8 -1.60 -10.89 -10.79
N VAL A 9 -0.83 -11.15 -9.77
CA VAL A 9 -1.23 -12.01 -8.66
C VAL A 9 -1.11 -11.27 -7.33
N VAL A 10 -1.87 -11.69 -6.33
CA VAL A 10 -1.78 -11.21 -4.96
C VAL A 10 -0.97 -12.24 -4.17
N LEU A 11 0.15 -11.82 -3.61
CA LEU A 11 1.06 -12.70 -2.89
C LEU A 11 0.85 -12.68 -1.37
N GLY A 12 0.30 -11.60 -0.85
CA GLY A 12 0.02 -11.48 0.58
C GLY A 12 -1.00 -10.40 0.86
N MET A 13 -1.69 -10.52 1.96
CA MET A 13 -2.67 -9.53 2.38
C MET A 13 -2.74 -9.43 3.89
N ALA A 14 -3.08 -8.24 4.37
CA ALA A 14 -3.28 -7.99 5.80
C ALA A 14 -4.16 -6.75 5.97
N ARG A 15 -4.81 -6.66 7.10
CA ARG A 15 -5.53 -5.45 7.51
C ARG A 15 -5.42 -5.26 9.01
N THR A 16 -5.60 -4.04 9.45
CA THR A 16 -5.84 -3.73 10.86
C THR A 16 -7.31 -4.04 11.20
N PRO A 17 -7.66 -4.15 12.49
CA PRO A 17 -9.06 -4.16 12.89
C PRO A 17 -9.78 -2.89 12.44
N PHE A 18 -11.09 -2.96 12.24
CA PHE A 18 -11.92 -1.79 12.13
C PHE A 18 -12.11 -1.16 13.52
N GLY A 19 -12.02 0.17 13.57
CA GLY A 19 -12.30 0.92 14.78
C GLY A 19 -13.47 1.88 14.56
N LYS A 20 -14.23 2.18 15.61
CA LYS A 20 -15.22 3.24 15.55
C LYS A 20 -14.59 4.60 15.81
N LEU A 21 -15.23 5.66 15.35
CA LEU A 21 -14.78 7.03 15.59
C LEU A 21 -14.60 7.29 17.10
N GLY A 22 -13.40 7.78 17.45
CA GLY A 22 -13.05 8.01 18.86
C GLY A 22 -12.77 6.74 19.66
N GLY A 23 -12.70 5.57 19.01
CA GLY A 23 -12.48 4.29 19.65
C GLY A 23 -11.00 3.92 19.85
N ALA A 24 -10.73 2.61 19.91
CA ALA A 24 -9.42 2.07 20.30
C ALA A 24 -8.28 2.50 19.37
N LEU A 25 -8.55 2.74 18.08
CA LEU A 25 -7.54 3.14 17.10
C LEU A 25 -7.35 4.65 16.99
N ALA A 26 -8.17 5.45 17.69
CA ALA A 26 -8.12 6.91 17.58
C ALA A 26 -6.74 7.54 17.84
N PRO A 27 -5.90 7.04 18.78
CA PRO A 27 -4.56 7.60 19.01
C PRO A 27 -3.56 7.32 17.87
N LEU A 28 -3.86 6.40 16.97
CA LEU A 28 -2.95 5.99 15.92
C LEU A 28 -3.20 6.78 14.63
N SER A 29 -2.13 7.24 14.00
CA SER A 29 -2.23 7.89 12.70
C SER A 29 -2.56 6.89 11.59
N ALA A 30 -3.18 7.37 10.51
CA ALA A 30 -3.45 6.55 9.33
C ALA A 30 -2.17 5.91 8.77
N THR A 31 -1.07 6.66 8.75
CA THR A 31 0.20 6.15 8.25
C THR A 31 0.81 5.08 9.15
N THR A 32 0.60 5.15 10.46
CA THR A 32 1.00 4.09 11.39
C THR A 32 0.19 2.82 11.15
N LEU A 33 -1.14 2.94 11.00
CA LEU A 33 -2.00 1.81 10.68
C LEU A 33 -1.62 1.18 9.32
N GLY A 34 -1.36 2.01 8.33
CA GLY A 34 -0.91 1.56 7.01
C GLY A 34 0.41 0.80 7.08
N ALA A 35 1.35 1.27 7.89
CA ALA A 35 2.64 0.60 8.06
C ALA A 35 2.50 -0.79 8.69
N VAL A 36 1.62 -0.94 9.69
CA VAL A 36 1.33 -2.24 10.29
C VAL A 36 0.78 -3.21 9.25
N ALA A 37 -0.18 -2.78 8.46
CA ALA A 37 -0.78 -3.61 7.41
C ALA A 37 0.24 -3.97 6.33
N LEU A 38 1.02 -3.00 5.85
CA LEU A 38 2.03 -3.22 4.81
C LEU A 38 3.11 -4.21 5.28
N THR A 39 3.65 -4.01 6.46
CA THR A 39 4.67 -4.90 7.03
C THR A 39 4.15 -6.33 7.13
N ALA A 40 2.94 -6.52 7.64
CA ALA A 40 2.34 -7.85 7.75
C ALA A 40 2.08 -8.49 6.37
N ALA A 41 1.64 -7.69 5.39
CA ALA A 41 1.42 -8.19 4.02
C ALA A 41 2.74 -8.65 3.38
N ILE A 42 3.82 -7.88 3.56
CA ILE A 42 5.14 -8.26 3.07
C ILE A 42 5.60 -9.58 3.70
N GLU A 43 5.51 -9.70 5.01
CA GLU A 43 5.90 -10.93 5.72
C GLU A 43 5.12 -12.14 5.22
N ARG A 44 3.81 -12.00 5.04
CA ARG A 44 2.95 -13.08 4.57
C ARG A 44 3.19 -13.45 3.10
N SER A 45 3.63 -12.50 2.29
CA SER A 45 3.93 -12.73 0.88
C SER A 45 5.18 -13.58 0.66
N LYS A 46 6.09 -13.62 1.63
CA LYS A 46 7.38 -14.30 1.55
C LYS A 46 8.32 -13.76 0.49
N ILE A 47 8.03 -12.58 -0.09
CA ILE A 47 8.95 -11.92 -1.00
C ILE A 47 10.04 -11.18 -0.23
N ASP A 48 11.18 -10.99 -0.88
CA ASP A 48 12.24 -10.14 -0.35
C ASP A 48 11.79 -8.67 -0.43
N PRO A 49 11.80 -7.92 0.68
CA PRO A 49 11.42 -6.50 0.65
C PRO A 49 12.22 -5.66 -0.35
N THR A 50 13.43 -6.07 -0.72
CA THR A 50 14.24 -5.37 -1.72
C THR A 50 13.70 -5.47 -3.14
N GLU A 51 12.77 -6.38 -3.39
CA GLU A 51 12.10 -6.54 -4.69
C GLU A 51 10.90 -5.60 -4.85
N ILE A 52 10.52 -4.87 -3.81
CA ILE A 52 9.41 -3.93 -3.88
C ILE A 52 9.89 -2.64 -4.56
N GLU A 53 9.21 -2.26 -5.62
CA GLU A 53 9.57 -1.09 -6.43
C GLU A 53 8.63 0.09 -6.20
N HIS A 54 7.39 -0.18 -5.80
CA HIS A 54 6.37 0.86 -5.66
C HIS A 54 5.37 0.53 -4.57
N VAL A 55 4.91 1.56 -3.87
CA VAL A 55 3.85 1.49 -2.86
C VAL A 55 2.75 2.47 -3.23
N THR A 56 1.52 1.98 -3.38
CA THR A 56 0.35 2.84 -3.58
C THR A 56 -0.66 2.58 -2.49
N PHE A 57 -1.19 3.65 -1.91
CA PHE A 57 -2.22 3.60 -0.88
C PHE A 57 -3.41 4.48 -1.23
N GLY A 58 -4.58 4.02 -0.84
CA GLY A 58 -5.79 4.83 -0.88
C GLY A 58 -6.04 5.50 0.47
N GLU A 59 -6.23 6.82 0.46
CA GLU A 59 -6.62 7.56 1.65
C GLU A 59 -7.55 8.70 1.26
N VAL A 60 -8.69 8.78 1.92
CA VAL A 60 -9.72 9.77 1.61
C VAL A 60 -9.45 11.07 2.34
N LEU A 61 -9.25 11.01 3.66
CA LEU A 61 -9.09 12.18 4.52
C LEU A 61 -7.61 12.48 4.70
N GLN A 62 -7.07 13.31 3.83
CA GLN A 62 -5.64 13.61 3.78
C GLN A 62 -5.25 14.93 4.44
N ALA A 63 -6.22 15.73 4.88
CA ALA A 63 -5.94 16.99 5.54
C ALA A 63 -5.18 16.77 6.86
N GLY A 64 -4.06 17.46 7.03
CA GLY A 64 -3.27 17.39 8.25
C GLY A 64 -2.40 16.14 8.42
N VAL A 65 -2.36 15.23 7.44
CA VAL A 65 -1.53 14.02 7.54
C VAL A 65 -0.11 14.21 6.99
N GLY A 66 0.21 15.37 6.46
CA GLY A 66 1.51 15.65 5.87
C GLY A 66 1.60 15.26 4.40
N GLN A 67 2.81 15.22 3.87
CA GLN A 67 3.04 14.95 2.46
C GLN A 67 2.95 13.45 2.18
N ASN A 68 2.27 13.10 1.10
CA ASN A 68 2.19 11.77 0.52
C ASN A 68 2.14 10.65 1.58
N PRO A 69 0.96 10.38 2.16
CA PRO A 69 0.82 9.35 3.20
C PRO A 69 1.41 8.00 2.83
N ALA A 70 1.28 7.56 1.58
CA ALA A 70 1.89 6.31 1.12
C ALA A 70 3.42 6.34 1.28
N ARG A 71 4.06 7.48 1.03
CA ARG A 71 5.50 7.64 1.25
C ARG A 71 5.86 7.53 2.73
N GLN A 72 5.04 8.09 3.61
CA GLN A 72 5.24 7.96 5.05
C GLN A 72 5.09 6.50 5.51
N VAL A 73 4.10 5.79 4.98
CA VAL A 73 3.91 4.35 5.25
C VAL A 73 5.14 3.56 4.82
N LEU A 74 5.67 3.84 3.64
CA LEU A 74 6.88 3.21 3.11
C LEU A 74 8.05 3.33 4.09
N PHE A 75 8.33 4.54 4.58
CA PHE A 75 9.41 4.75 5.53
C PHE A 75 9.16 4.08 6.87
N LYS A 76 7.94 4.16 7.39
CA LYS A 76 7.57 3.50 8.66
C LYS A 76 7.66 1.98 8.56
N SER A 77 7.54 1.42 7.37
CA SER A 77 7.67 -0.03 7.12
C SER A 77 9.12 -0.47 6.89
N GLY A 78 10.08 0.45 6.90
CA GLY A 78 11.48 0.13 6.72
C GLY A 78 11.90 -0.19 5.29
N LEU A 79 11.09 0.14 4.30
CA LEU A 79 11.45 -0.06 2.89
C LEU A 79 12.53 0.93 2.44
N ALA A 80 13.25 0.58 1.38
CA ALA A 80 14.32 1.40 0.84
C ALA A 80 13.81 2.74 0.30
N LYS A 81 14.63 3.79 0.42
CA LYS A 81 14.29 5.14 -0.04
C LYS A 81 14.08 5.23 -1.56
N THR A 82 14.62 4.28 -2.29
CA THR A 82 14.49 4.19 -3.75
C THR A 82 13.11 3.73 -4.20
N VAL A 83 12.32 3.12 -3.31
CA VAL A 83 10.94 2.71 -3.60
C VAL A 83 10.10 3.96 -3.79
N THR A 84 9.33 4.00 -4.87
CA THR A 84 8.44 5.12 -5.15
C THR A 84 7.08 4.92 -4.47
N ALA A 85 6.33 6.00 -4.29
CA ALA A 85 5.04 5.93 -3.62
C ALA A 85 4.06 6.97 -4.16
N ASP A 86 2.79 6.61 -4.22
CA ASP A 86 1.70 7.55 -4.48
C ASP A 86 0.50 7.27 -3.58
N THR A 87 -0.27 8.31 -3.35
CA THR A 87 -1.51 8.24 -2.56
C THR A 87 -2.66 8.64 -3.47
N VAL A 88 -3.69 7.82 -3.52
CA VAL A 88 -4.85 8.02 -4.38
C VAL A 88 -6.12 8.21 -3.57
N ASN A 89 -7.05 8.96 -4.12
CA ASN A 89 -8.36 9.18 -3.51
C ASN A 89 -9.46 9.00 -4.55
N LYS A 90 -10.33 8.05 -4.29
CA LYS A 90 -11.58 7.82 -5.01
C LYS A 90 -12.69 7.55 -4.01
N VAL A 91 -12.73 8.35 -2.96
CA VAL A 91 -13.65 8.21 -1.83
C VAL A 91 -13.64 6.76 -1.32
N CYS A 92 -14.80 6.10 -1.18
CA CYS A 92 -14.87 4.73 -0.63
C CYS A 92 -14.13 3.69 -1.48
N ALA A 93 -13.85 3.97 -2.76
CA ALA A 93 -13.13 3.07 -3.67
C ALA A 93 -11.62 3.28 -3.69
N SER A 94 -11.06 4.11 -2.80
CA SER A 94 -9.64 4.47 -2.84
C SER A 94 -8.71 3.26 -2.71
N GLY A 95 -8.99 2.34 -1.79
CA GLY A 95 -8.19 1.14 -1.61
C GLY A 95 -8.23 0.22 -2.83
N LEU A 96 -9.41 0.03 -3.42
CA LEU A 96 -9.54 -0.76 -4.64
C LEU A 96 -8.83 -0.07 -5.82
N LEU A 97 -8.91 1.26 -5.92
CA LEU A 97 -8.18 2.00 -6.95
C LEU A 97 -6.67 1.79 -6.82
N ALA A 98 -6.13 1.78 -5.61
CA ALA A 98 -4.72 1.51 -5.37
C ALA A 98 -4.31 0.13 -5.93
N VAL A 99 -5.11 -0.90 -5.69
CA VAL A 99 -4.88 -2.25 -6.23
C VAL A 99 -4.94 -2.24 -7.75
N VAL A 100 -5.94 -1.59 -8.35
CA VAL A 100 -6.09 -1.49 -9.81
C VAL A 100 -4.91 -0.76 -10.43
N ASN A 101 -4.44 0.32 -9.83
CA ASN A 101 -3.27 1.06 -10.32
C ASN A 101 -1.99 0.23 -10.26
N ALA A 102 -1.78 -0.52 -9.18
CA ALA A 102 -0.66 -1.45 -9.07
C ALA A 102 -0.71 -2.52 -10.17
N MET A 103 -1.87 -3.11 -10.39
CA MET A 103 -2.10 -4.08 -11.46
C MET A 103 -1.77 -3.48 -12.84
N ARG A 104 -2.25 -2.26 -13.11
CA ARG A 104 -1.99 -1.57 -14.38
C ARG A 104 -0.49 -1.31 -14.58
N SER A 105 0.21 -0.91 -13.52
CA SER A 105 1.66 -0.68 -13.58
C SER A 105 2.41 -1.97 -13.93
N ILE A 106 2.03 -3.08 -13.33
CA ILE A 106 2.64 -4.39 -13.63
C ILE A 106 2.34 -4.81 -15.07
N LEU A 107 1.08 -4.72 -15.49
CA LEU A 107 0.68 -5.13 -16.84
C LEU A 107 1.27 -4.23 -17.93
N SER A 108 1.53 -2.97 -17.65
CA SER A 108 2.14 -2.03 -18.60
C SER A 108 3.68 -2.12 -18.61
N LEU A 109 4.28 -2.99 -17.82
CA LEU A 109 5.73 -3.18 -17.71
C LEU A 109 6.49 -1.91 -17.27
N ILE A 110 5.83 -1.03 -16.53
CA ILE A 110 6.49 0.17 -15.99
C ILE A 110 7.50 -0.22 -14.91
N HIS A 111 7.18 -1.27 -14.17
CA HIS A 111 8.04 -1.82 -13.12
C HIS A 111 8.37 -3.27 -13.47
N ILE A 112 9.46 -3.45 -14.14
CA ILE A 112 9.94 -4.77 -14.53
C ILE A 112 11.16 -5.14 -13.70
#